data_b5d7c9a1d3f3274eb1994878679e10ce
#
_entry.id   b5d7c9a1d3f3274eb1994878679e10ce
#
_cell.length_a   1.000
_cell.length_b   1.000
_cell.length_c   1.000
_cell.angle_alpha   90.00
_cell.angle_beta   90.00
_cell.angle_gamma   90.00
#
_symmetry.space_group_name_H-M   'P 1'
#
loop_
_entity.id
_entity.type
_entity.pdbx_description
1 polymer ?
#
loop_
_entity_poly.entity_id
_entity_poly.type
_entity_poly.pdbx_seq_one_letter_code
_entity_poly.pdbx_strand_id
1 'polypeptide(L)'
;PIKSSAASDVYKRQLEENGRVFTPDMVLGAERKGLKVTYSTDTRPTESIRQNSKGSDLLILEGMYGEPDKLVKAREHKHMTMYEAAKIAKEAEVPKLWLTHYSPSMTRPEEFMEDVRKIFPATYAAKDGWTMELKFDEGE
;
A
#
# COMPACT_ATOMS: atom_id res chain seq x y z
N PRO A 1 18.18 -14.49 0.26
CA PRO A 1 17.32 -13.54 -0.44
C PRO A 1 17.67 -13.55 -1.93
N ILE A 2 16.69 -13.86 -2.75
CA ILE A 2 16.85 -13.76 -4.20
C ILE A 2 16.94 -12.26 -4.49
N LYS A 3 18.14 -11.80 -4.78
CA LYS A 3 18.35 -10.42 -5.17
C LYS A 3 17.64 -10.19 -6.50
N SER A 4 16.72 -9.24 -6.55
CA SER A 4 16.06 -8.80 -7.78
C SER A 4 17.00 -8.17 -8.82
N SER A 5 18.31 -8.26 -8.59
CA SER A 5 19.35 -7.78 -9.48
C SER A 5 19.41 -8.53 -10.81
N ALA A 6 18.98 -9.79 -10.86
CA ALA A 6 19.06 -10.58 -12.08
C ALA A 6 18.16 -10.03 -13.21
N ALA A 7 16.96 -9.52 -12.89
CA ALA A 7 16.10 -8.90 -13.89
C ALA A 7 16.68 -7.57 -14.40
N SER A 8 17.22 -6.75 -13.49
CA SER A 8 17.89 -5.49 -13.84
C SER A 8 19.12 -5.68 -14.74
N ASP A 9 19.87 -6.77 -14.54
CA ASP A 9 21.06 -7.04 -15.34
C ASP A 9 20.74 -7.56 -16.75
N VAL A 10 19.60 -8.25 -16.93
CA VAL A 10 19.16 -8.70 -18.26
C VAL A 10 18.82 -7.50 -19.17
N TYR A 11 18.20 -6.47 -18.61
CA TYR A 11 17.85 -5.26 -19.37
C TYR A 11 19.01 -4.33 -19.70
N LYS A 12 20.20 -4.55 -19.09
CA LYS A 12 21.39 -3.73 -19.30
C LYS A 12 22.38 -4.35 -20.29
N ARG A 13 22.10 -5.57 -20.79
CA ARG A 13 23.02 -6.25 -21.70
C ARG A 13 22.90 -5.66 -23.11
N GLN A 14 24.05 -5.31 -23.67
CA GLN A 14 24.19 -5.02 -25.08
C GLN A 14 24.22 -6.34 -25.86
N LEU A 15 23.58 -6.36 -26.99
CA LEU A 15 23.66 -7.44 -27.96
C LEU A 15 24.43 -6.95 -29.19
N GLU A 16 25.41 -7.71 -29.65
CA GLU A 16 26.10 -7.44 -30.90
C GLU A 16 25.74 -8.54 -31.91
N GLU A 17 25.14 -8.13 -33.01
CA GLU A 17 24.79 -9.04 -34.10
C GLU A 17 25.11 -8.39 -35.44
N ASN A 18 25.88 -9.09 -36.30
CA ASN A 18 26.29 -8.64 -37.62
C ASN A 18 26.99 -7.25 -37.59
N GLY A 19 27.84 -7.00 -36.59
CA GLY A 19 28.54 -5.74 -36.43
C GLY A 19 27.67 -4.55 -35.99
N ARG A 20 26.43 -4.80 -35.57
CA ARG A 20 25.54 -3.79 -34.98
C ARG A 20 25.40 -4.08 -33.49
N VAL A 21 25.54 -3.02 -32.71
CA VAL A 21 25.32 -3.05 -31.26
C VAL A 21 23.91 -2.60 -31.00
N PHE A 22 23.13 -3.46 -30.35
CA PHE A 22 21.79 -3.16 -29.86
C PHE A 22 21.84 -2.87 -28.36
N THR A 23 21.42 -1.71 -27.99
CA THR A 23 21.32 -1.31 -26.57
C THR A 23 19.86 -1.34 -26.11
N PRO A 24 19.60 -1.55 -24.80
CA PRO A 24 18.25 -1.52 -24.27
C PRO A 24 17.48 -0.25 -24.64
N ASP A 25 18.16 0.90 -24.67
CA ASP A 25 17.56 2.21 -24.96
C ASP A 25 16.96 2.30 -26.37
N MET A 26 17.39 1.42 -27.30
CA MET A 26 16.84 1.40 -28.67
C MET A 26 15.43 0.78 -28.73
N VAL A 27 15.05 -0.01 -27.71
CA VAL A 27 13.82 -0.78 -27.71
C VAL A 27 12.95 -0.52 -26.46
N LEU A 28 13.52 0.08 -25.42
CA LEU A 28 12.79 0.46 -24.22
C LEU A 28 12.19 1.84 -24.39
N GLY A 29 10.95 2.00 -23.95
CA GLY A 29 10.33 3.33 -23.76
C GLY A 29 10.93 4.05 -22.57
N ALA A 30 10.38 5.24 -22.28
CA ALA A 30 10.76 5.98 -21.09
C ALA A 30 10.56 5.17 -19.81
N GLU A 31 11.45 5.37 -18.83
CA GLU A 31 11.32 4.75 -17.52
C GLU A 31 9.99 5.16 -16.87
N ARG A 32 9.22 4.18 -16.40
CA ARG A 32 7.94 4.42 -15.73
C ARG A 32 8.03 4.01 -14.27
N LYS A 33 7.43 4.81 -13.41
CA LYS A 33 7.21 4.42 -12.02
C LYS A 33 6.38 3.14 -11.98
N GLY A 34 6.85 2.11 -11.28
CA GLY A 34 6.09 0.90 -11.03
C GLY A 34 4.90 1.15 -10.10
N LEU A 35 3.92 0.26 -10.14
CA LEU A 35 2.82 0.24 -9.17
C LEU A 35 3.26 -0.45 -7.88
N LYS A 36 2.83 0.11 -6.76
CA LYS A 36 3.14 -0.44 -5.43
C LYS A 36 1.87 -0.58 -4.61
N VAL A 37 1.63 -1.79 -4.11
CA VAL A 37 0.61 -2.06 -3.10
C VAL A 37 1.30 -2.51 -1.83
N THR A 38 0.96 -1.89 -0.70
CA THR A 38 1.42 -2.33 0.61
C THR A 38 0.23 -2.89 1.38
N TYR A 39 0.37 -4.14 1.84
CA TYR A 39 -0.62 -4.84 2.64
C TYR A 39 -0.03 -5.27 3.97
N SER A 40 -0.70 -4.94 5.06
CA SER A 40 -0.32 -5.38 6.40
C SER A 40 -1.55 -5.46 7.29
N THR A 41 -1.72 -6.61 7.93
CA THR A 41 -2.79 -6.85 8.90
C THR A 41 -2.26 -7.60 10.11
N ASP A 42 -3.11 -7.74 11.12
CA ASP A 42 -2.86 -8.55 12.31
C ASP A 42 -1.61 -8.12 13.08
N THR A 43 -1.44 -6.79 13.22
CA THR A 43 -0.24 -6.21 13.83
C THR A 43 -0.48 -4.81 14.39
N ARG A 44 0.33 -4.43 15.37
CA ARG A 44 0.45 -3.05 15.81
C ARG A 44 1.14 -2.18 14.75
N PRO A 45 0.93 -0.84 14.76
CA PRO A 45 1.74 0.08 14.00
C PRO A 45 3.23 -0.12 14.30
N THR A 46 4.01 -0.36 13.26
CA THR A 46 5.47 -0.49 13.35
C THR A 46 6.15 0.51 12.42
N GLU A 47 7.41 0.80 12.70
CA GLU A 47 8.22 1.64 11.81
C GLU A 47 8.37 1.01 10.42
N SER A 48 8.49 -0.31 10.36
CA SER A 48 8.56 -1.03 9.09
C SER A 48 7.32 -0.78 8.22
N ILE A 49 6.10 -0.79 8.81
CA ILE A 49 4.88 -0.48 8.08
C ILE A 49 4.93 0.96 7.56
N ARG A 50 5.31 1.94 8.39
CA ARG A 50 5.41 3.35 8.00
C ARG A 50 6.37 3.56 6.83
N GLN A 51 7.56 2.96 6.89
CA GLN A 51 8.56 3.08 5.84
C GLN A 51 8.11 2.40 4.54
N ASN A 52 7.54 1.18 4.64
CA ASN A 52 7.08 0.46 3.46
C ASN A 52 5.80 1.05 2.85
N SER A 53 5.00 1.79 3.60
CA SER A 53 3.81 2.46 3.08
C SER A 53 4.14 3.62 2.13
N LYS A 54 5.31 4.24 2.29
CA LYS A 54 5.70 5.37 1.44
C LYS A 54 5.78 4.98 -0.03
N GLY A 55 5.21 5.82 -0.89
CA GLY A 55 5.17 5.60 -2.33
C GLY A 55 4.24 4.48 -2.78
N SER A 56 3.35 3.98 -1.92
CA SER A 56 2.32 3.03 -2.32
C SER A 56 1.18 3.73 -3.05
N ASP A 57 0.70 3.11 -4.12
CA ASP A 57 -0.48 3.56 -4.87
C ASP A 57 -1.78 3.10 -4.18
N LEU A 58 -1.68 2.02 -3.41
CA LEU A 58 -2.73 1.55 -2.51
C LEU A 58 -2.10 1.01 -1.22
N LEU A 59 -2.58 1.50 -0.09
CA LEU A 59 -2.25 0.98 1.23
C LEU A 59 -3.44 0.20 1.78
N ILE A 60 -3.21 -1.02 2.24
CA ILE A 60 -4.23 -1.87 2.86
C ILE A 60 -3.76 -2.21 4.26
N LEU A 61 -4.49 -1.76 5.26
CA LEU A 61 -4.20 -2.00 6.68
C LEU A 61 -5.41 -2.56 7.40
N GLU A 62 -5.19 -3.11 8.58
CA GLU A 62 -6.29 -3.50 9.44
C GLU A 62 -7.01 -2.29 10.04
N GLY A 63 -8.30 -2.47 10.31
CA GLY A 63 -9.12 -1.57 11.09
C GLY A 63 -9.86 -2.33 12.17
N MET A 64 -9.12 -3.10 13.00
CA MET A 64 -9.70 -4.03 13.97
C MET A 64 -10.70 -3.34 14.90
N TYR A 65 -10.43 -2.11 15.31
CA TYR A 65 -11.30 -1.35 16.21
C TYR A 65 -11.59 0.04 15.66
N GLY A 66 -12.87 0.39 15.63
CA GLY A 66 -13.35 1.71 15.19
C GLY A 66 -13.63 2.68 16.34
N GLU A 67 -13.86 2.18 17.56
CA GLU A 67 -14.11 3.02 18.71
C GLU A 67 -12.81 3.61 19.27
N PRO A 68 -12.77 4.92 19.56
CA PRO A 68 -11.57 5.58 20.09
C PRO A 68 -11.07 5.03 21.43
N ASP A 69 -11.98 4.55 22.29
CA ASP A 69 -11.67 3.98 23.60
C ASP A 69 -11.06 2.58 23.53
N LYS A 70 -11.11 1.93 22.36
CA LYS A 70 -10.53 0.59 22.14
C LYS A 70 -9.02 0.59 21.92
N LEU A 71 -8.35 1.73 21.98
CA LEU A 71 -6.90 1.80 21.80
C LEU A 71 -6.13 0.92 22.78
N VAL A 72 -6.58 0.86 24.05
CA VAL A 72 -5.96 -0.02 25.06
C VAL A 72 -6.09 -1.48 24.64
N LYS A 73 -7.29 -1.88 24.27
CA LYS A 73 -7.58 -3.25 23.79
C LYS A 73 -6.77 -3.58 22.51
N ALA A 74 -6.66 -2.63 21.59
CA ALA A 74 -5.84 -2.81 20.39
C ALA A 74 -4.37 -3.09 20.73
N ARG A 75 -3.82 -2.42 21.75
CA ARG A 75 -2.45 -2.66 22.23
C ARG A 75 -2.29 -4.02 22.89
N GLU A 76 -3.23 -4.41 23.76
CA GLU A 76 -3.21 -5.71 24.45
C GLU A 76 -3.27 -6.88 23.48
N HIS A 77 -4.13 -6.78 22.46
CA HIS A 77 -4.34 -7.82 21.45
C HIS A 77 -3.40 -7.70 20.24
N LYS A 78 -2.49 -6.72 20.25
CA LYS A 78 -1.50 -6.47 19.18
C LYS A 78 -2.10 -6.12 17.82
N HIS A 79 -3.25 -5.46 17.83
CA HIS A 79 -3.93 -4.92 16.66
C HIS A 79 -3.82 -3.40 16.57
N MET A 80 -4.28 -2.81 15.49
CA MET A 80 -4.42 -1.35 15.38
C MET A 80 -5.88 -0.92 15.25
N THR A 81 -6.11 0.33 15.62
CA THR A 81 -7.39 1.00 15.39
C THR A 81 -7.43 1.60 13.99
N MET A 82 -8.64 1.87 13.47
CA MET A 82 -8.83 2.59 12.21
C MET A 82 -8.11 3.96 12.20
N TYR A 83 -8.08 4.63 13.37
CA TYR A 83 -7.43 5.94 13.52
C TYR A 83 -5.89 5.84 13.41
N GLU A 84 -5.29 4.77 13.93
CA GLU A 84 -3.86 4.52 13.80
C GLU A 84 -3.49 4.20 12.35
N ALA A 85 -4.31 3.40 11.65
CA ALA A 85 -4.14 3.10 10.23
C ALA A 85 -4.24 4.37 9.37
N ALA A 86 -5.24 5.23 9.64
CA ALA A 86 -5.40 6.50 8.94
C ALA A 86 -4.22 7.46 9.16
N LYS A 87 -3.62 7.48 10.36
CA LYS A 87 -2.41 8.26 10.62
C LYS A 87 -1.22 7.77 9.81
N ILE A 88 -1.03 6.45 9.72
CA ILE A 88 0.03 5.87 8.88
C ILE A 88 -0.15 6.29 7.42
N ALA A 89 -1.37 6.19 6.89
CA ALA A 89 -1.68 6.57 5.52
C ALA A 89 -1.39 8.06 5.25
N LYS A 90 -1.78 8.94 6.19
CA LYS A 90 -1.50 10.37 6.12
C LYS A 90 0.00 10.66 6.13
N GLU A 91 0.75 10.04 7.05
CA GLU A 91 2.21 10.23 7.18
C GLU A 91 2.99 9.69 5.97
N ALA A 92 2.47 8.63 5.34
CA ALA A 92 3.06 8.02 4.15
C ALA A 92 2.65 8.72 2.84
N GLU A 93 1.71 9.68 2.90
CA GLU A 93 1.19 10.44 1.76
C GLU A 93 0.67 9.54 0.62
N VAL A 94 0.04 8.41 1.00
CA VAL A 94 -0.51 7.49 0.01
C VAL A 94 -1.79 8.06 -0.62
N PRO A 95 -2.13 7.74 -1.86
CA PRO A 95 -3.37 8.23 -2.48
C PRO A 95 -4.63 7.60 -1.90
N LYS A 96 -4.55 6.36 -1.38
CA LYS A 96 -5.71 5.62 -0.87
C LYS A 96 -5.33 4.66 0.25
N LEU A 97 -6.24 4.56 1.24
CA LEU A 97 -6.21 3.56 2.31
C LEU A 97 -7.48 2.70 2.26
N TRP A 98 -7.30 1.39 2.18
CA TRP A 98 -8.34 0.42 2.45
C TRP A 98 -8.14 -0.17 3.84
N LEU A 99 -9.21 -0.13 4.63
CA LEU A 99 -9.27 -0.81 5.92
C LEU A 99 -9.92 -2.18 5.73
N THR A 100 -9.36 -3.17 6.38
CA THR A 100 -9.80 -4.57 6.37
C THR A 100 -9.68 -5.17 7.78
N HIS A 101 -9.88 -6.47 7.93
CA HIS A 101 -9.61 -7.20 9.17
C HIS A 101 -10.29 -6.57 10.40
N TYR A 102 -11.60 -6.37 10.28
CA TYR A 102 -12.42 -5.81 11.36
C TYR A 102 -12.67 -6.82 12.46
N SER A 103 -12.86 -6.34 13.69
CA SER A 103 -13.33 -7.17 14.79
C SER A 103 -14.65 -7.86 14.42
N PRO A 104 -14.83 -9.15 14.74
CA PRO A 104 -16.11 -9.83 14.54
C PRO A 104 -17.30 -9.13 15.22
N SER A 105 -17.05 -8.33 16.25
CA SER A 105 -18.07 -7.51 16.92
C SER A 105 -18.43 -6.23 16.17
N MET A 106 -17.60 -5.83 15.18
CA MET A 106 -17.85 -4.63 14.36
C MET A 106 -18.65 -5.00 13.11
N THR A 107 -19.95 -4.92 13.21
CA THR A 107 -20.86 -5.29 12.11
C THR A 107 -20.96 -4.23 11.02
N ARG A 108 -20.69 -2.97 11.34
CA ARG A 108 -20.80 -1.81 10.43
C ARG A 108 -19.59 -0.88 10.57
N PRO A 109 -18.47 -1.20 9.93
CA PRO A 109 -17.26 -0.38 9.98
C PRO A 109 -17.48 1.03 9.40
N GLU A 110 -18.49 1.21 8.55
CA GLU A 110 -18.82 2.50 7.94
C GLU A 110 -19.25 3.56 8.97
N GLU A 111 -19.76 3.16 10.12
CA GLU A 111 -20.19 4.09 11.17
C GLU A 111 -19.04 4.95 11.73
N PHE A 112 -17.81 4.46 11.63
CA PHE A 112 -16.63 5.16 12.12
C PHE A 112 -15.95 6.02 11.06
N MET A 113 -16.36 5.88 9.79
CA MET A 113 -15.60 6.46 8.67
C MET A 113 -15.65 7.98 8.64
N GLU A 114 -16.69 8.62 9.18
CA GLU A 114 -16.75 10.07 9.26
C GLU A 114 -15.58 10.64 10.08
N ASP A 115 -15.32 10.06 11.25
CA ASP A 115 -14.23 10.51 12.12
C ASP A 115 -12.85 10.08 11.60
N VAL A 116 -12.74 8.88 11.07
CA VAL A 116 -11.48 8.38 10.49
C VAL A 116 -11.04 9.24 9.30
N ARG A 117 -11.98 9.65 8.44
CA ARG A 117 -11.72 10.54 7.28
C ARG A 117 -11.31 11.95 7.65
N LYS A 118 -11.58 12.42 8.87
CA LYS A 118 -11.02 13.69 9.38
C LYS A 118 -9.49 13.61 9.50
N ILE A 119 -8.94 12.41 9.70
CA ILE A 119 -7.48 12.18 9.75
C ILE A 119 -6.93 11.99 8.33
N PHE A 120 -7.55 11.10 7.56
CA PHE A 120 -7.16 10.80 6.19
C PHE A 120 -8.40 10.61 5.30
N PRO A 121 -8.76 11.61 4.48
CA PRO A 121 -10.01 11.63 3.71
C PRO A 121 -10.18 10.46 2.74
N ALA A 122 -9.07 10.00 2.12
CA ALA A 122 -9.09 8.89 1.16
C ALA A 122 -9.06 7.51 1.83
N THR A 123 -9.78 7.36 2.96
CA THR A 123 -9.94 6.09 3.68
C THR A 123 -11.26 5.42 3.34
N TYR A 124 -11.20 4.14 3.07
CA TYR A 124 -12.36 3.32 2.68
C TYR A 124 -12.47 2.08 3.57
N ALA A 125 -13.66 1.83 4.09
CA ALA A 125 -13.98 0.57 4.76
C ALA A 125 -14.21 -0.50 3.70
N ALA A 126 -13.14 -1.23 3.34
CA ALA A 126 -13.21 -2.25 2.31
C ALA A 126 -14.02 -3.46 2.76
N LYS A 127 -14.64 -4.14 1.81
CA LYS A 127 -15.45 -5.33 2.00
C LYS A 127 -14.88 -6.47 1.19
N ASP A 128 -15.18 -7.68 1.60
CA ASP A 128 -14.84 -8.88 0.85
C ASP A 128 -15.38 -8.79 -0.58
N GLY A 129 -14.54 -9.15 -1.53
CA GLY A 129 -14.86 -9.08 -2.95
C GLY A 129 -14.67 -7.70 -3.60
N TRP A 130 -14.23 -6.67 -2.86
CA TRP A 130 -13.84 -5.41 -3.50
C TRP A 130 -12.62 -5.60 -4.37
N THR A 131 -12.67 -4.96 -5.53
CA THR A 131 -11.59 -4.95 -6.50
C THR A 131 -11.24 -3.51 -6.88
N MET A 132 -9.99 -3.29 -7.23
CA MET A 132 -9.50 -2.02 -7.76
C MET A 132 -8.51 -2.31 -8.88
N GLU A 133 -8.65 -1.60 -9.97
CA GLU A 133 -7.65 -1.56 -11.02
C GLU A 133 -6.70 -0.39 -10.75
N LEU A 134 -5.41 -0.68 -10.63
CA LEU A 134 -4.36 0.31 -10.58
C LEU A 134 -3.76 0.43 -11.99
N LYS A 135 -3.68 1.65 -12.49
CA LYS A 135 -3.11 1.94 -13.81
C LYS A 135 -1.81 2.69 -13.65
N PHE A 136 -0.91 2.46 -14.57
CA PHE A 136 0.26 3.33 -14.71
C PHE A 136 -0.20 4.72 -15.14
N ASP A 137 0.42 5.74 -14.57
CA ASP A 137 0.31 7.08 -15.15
C ASP A 137 0.99 7.01 -16.52
N GLU A 138 0.19 6.98 -17.57
CA GLU A 138 0.68 7.22 -18.92
C GLU A 138 1.03 8.71 -18.97
N GLY A 139 2.29 9.02 -18.66
CA GLY A 139 2.79 10.39 -18.75
C GLY A 139 2.51 10.91 -20.17
N GLU A 140 1.89 12.08 -20.23
CA GLU A 140 1.71 12.84 -21.47
C GLU A 140 3.07 13.14 -22.13
#